data_2a344325a2a243da2eab4a620dca8a8c
#
_entry.id   2a344325a2a243da2eab4a620dca8a8c
#
_cell.length_a   1.000
_cell.length_b   1.000
_cell.length_c   1.000
_cell.angle_alpha   90.00
_cell.angle_beta   90.00
_cell.angle_gamma   90.00
#
_symmetry.space_group_name_H-M   'P 1'
#
loop_
_entity.id
_entity.type
_entity.pdbx_description
1 polymer ?
#
loop_
_entity_poly.entity_id
_entity_poly.type
_entity_poly.pdbx_seq_one_letter_code
_entity_poly.pdbx_strand_id
1 'polypeptide(L)'
;MRNRFFLYAFLWLALTLVAACAQLPEYAKPRTIQIDQIPKDIPSGFTYRQLTPEDFRAPSLPENLSTHRENINAYTATQIRITADSNFSITRRFLEDPIDYLGRINHLAFEAVMIPNHSWWNPKIKAAMVGYALQHEQIHFALTELAARKLTRDARKWASNLSVIKETPQQVYAEIVQHLKGLIKSAMEANQKRHLKFDEDTSLFYSPSWQAWWLEMVTEELKQTESGKLGR
;
A
#
# COMPACT_ATOMS: atom_id res chain seq x y z
N MET A 1 -67.34 6.55 -6.53
CA MET A 1 -66.15 5.71 -6.31
C MET A 1 -65.21 5.61 -7.54
N ARG A 2 -65.62 6.01 -8.74
CA ARG A 2 -64.89 5.84 -10.02
C ARG A 2 -63.69 6.78 -10.19
N ASN A 3 -63.65 7.97 -9.56
CA ASN A 3 -62.57 8.94 -9.71
C ASN A 3 -61.31 8.70 -8.87
N ARG A 4 -61.40 7.89 -7.83
CA ARG A 4 -60.24 7.56 -6.97
C ARG A 4 -59.31 6.53 -7.63
N PHE A 5 -59.86 5.61 -8.44
CA PHE A 5 -59.06 4.62 -9.17
C PHE A 5 -58.15 5.24 -10.23
N PHE A 6 -58.62 6.26 -10.94
CA PHE A 6 -57.79 6.97 -11.93
C PHE A 6 -56.66 7.76 -11.30
N LEU A 7 -56.89 8.33 -10.11
CA LEU A 7 -55.84 9.08 -9.38
C LEU A 7 -54.69 8.19 -8.94
N TYR A 8 -55.00 6.98 -8.43
CA TYR A 8 -53.99 6.02 -8.01
C TYR A 8 -53.23 5.42 -9.21
N ALA A 9 -53.91 5.14 -10.31
CA ALA A 9 -53.25 4.67 -11.52
C ALA A 9 -52.29 5.71 -12.13
N PHE A 10 -52.66 6.99 -12.10
CA PHE A 10 -51.75 8.07 -12.52
C PHE A 10 -50.55 8.27 -11.55
N LEU A 11 -50.79 8.14 -10.25
CA LEU A 11 -49.71 8.23 -9.25
C LEU A 11 -48.72 7.08 -9.38
N TRP A 12 -49.20 5.87 -9.67
CA TRP A 12 -48.33 4.71 -9.92
C TRP A 12 -47.55 4.84 -11.23
N LEU A 13 -48.16 5.36 -12.28
CA LEU A 13 -47.50 5.61 -13.56
C LEU A 13 -46.44 6.72 -13.45
N ALA A 14 -46.70 7.75 -12.65
CA ALA A 14 -45.72 8.82 -12.39
C ALA A 14 -44.55 8.33 -11.53
N LEU A 15 -44.79 7.44 -10.55
CA LEU A 15 -43.71 6.88 -9.73
C LEU A 15 -42.79 5.92 -10.54
N THR A 16 -43.34 5.21 -11.54
CA THR A 16 -42.53 4.33 -12.40
C THR A 16 -41.67 5.09 -13.40
N LEU A 17 -42.07 6.30 -13.79
CA LEU A 17 -41.29 7.16 -14.70
C LEU A 17 -40.12 7.86 -13.99
N VAL A 18 -40.17 8.06 -12.67
CA VAL A 18 -39.06 8.65 -11.89
C VAL A 18 -37.96 7.63 -11.55
N ALA A 19 -38.28 6.33 -11.62
CA ALA A 19 -37.31 5.26 -11.36
C ALA A 19 -36.47 4.85 -12.60
N ALA A 20 -36.65 5.48 -13.73
CA ALA A 20 -35.67 5.41 -14.82
C ALA A 20 -34.45 6.25 -14.40
N CYS A 21 -33.64 5.74 -13.49
CA CYS A 21 -32.25 6.20 -13.32
C CYS A 21 -31.68 6.22 -14.73
N ALA A 22 -31.49 7.42 -15.30
CA ALA A 22 -30.86 7.57 -16.59
C ALA A 22 -29.47 6.93 -16.49
N GLN A 23 -29.37 5.69 -16.96
CA GLN A 23 -28.07 5.02 -17.02
C GLN A 23 -27.22 5.84 -17.98
N LEU A 24 -26.06 6.30 -17.45
CA LEU A 24 -25.12 7.00 -18.29
C LEU A 24 -24.77 6.12 -19.50
N PRO A 25 -24.76 6.67 -20.72
CA PRO A 25 -24.32 5.97 -21.91
C PRO A 25 -22.88 5.39 -21.66
N GLU A 26 -22.54 4.29 -22.32
CA GLU A 26 -21.24 3.63 -22.14
C GLU A 26 -20.04 4.59 -22.30
N TYR A 27 -20.12 5.53 -23.22
CA TYR A 27 -19.07 6.52 -23.45
C TYR A 27 -18.95 7.55 -22.31
N ALA A 28 -19.97 7.73 -21.49
CA ALA A 28 -19.99 8.65 -20.35
C ALA A 28 -19.74 7.95 -19.01
N LYS A 29 -19.67 6.60 -19.00
CA LYS A 29 -19.33 5.84 -17.81
C LYS A 29 -17.85 6.05 -17.47
N PRO A 30 -17.52 6.29 -16.18
CA PRO A 30 -16.12 6.32 -15.75
C PRO A 30 -15.42 5.00 -16.14
N ARG A 31 -14.27 5.07 -16.81
CA ARG A 31 -13.40 3.91 -16.96
C ARG A 31 -12.66 3.71 -15.65
N THR A 32 -12.99 2.66 -14.93
CA THR A 32 -12.23 2.24 -13.77
C THR A 32 -11.00 1.48 -14.26
N ILE A 33 -9.82 2.02 -14.02
CA ILE A 33 -8.54 1.36 -14.30
C ILE A 33 -8.00 0.87 -12.96
N GLN A 34 -7.81 -0.43 -12.81
CA GLN A 34 -7.16 -0.97 -11.62
C GLN A 34 -5.67 -0.64 -11.65
N ILE A 35 -5.13 -0.28 -10.48
CA ILE A 35 -3.74 0.16 -10.33
C ILE A 35 -2.76 -1.03 -10.28
N ASP A 36 -3.23 -2.26 -10.31
CA ASP A 36 -2.44 -3.50 -10.40
C ASP A 36 -1.55 -3.59 -11.66
N GLN A 37 -1.72 -2.66 -12.60
CA GLN A 37 -0.80 -2.46 -13.74
C GLN A 37 0.37 -1.51 -13.43
N ILE A 38 0.53 -1.01 -12.21
CA ILE A 38 1.73 -0.31 -11.79
C ILE A 38 2.86 -1.33 -11.61
N PRO A 39 4.09 -1.01 -12.00
CA PRO A 39 5.03 -1.88 -12.68
C PRO A 39 5.09 -3.30 -12.12
N LYS A 40 5.05 -4.27 -13.02
CA LYS A 40 5.28 -5.72 -12.79
C LYS A 40 6.68 -6.06 -12.22
N ASP A 41 7.46 -5.04 -11.87
CA ASP A 41 8.84 -5.16 -11.42
C ASP A 41 8.98 -5.35 -9.90
N ILE A 42 7.86 -5.47 -9.15
CA ILE A 42 7.94 -5.80 -7.73
C ILE A 42 8.11 -7.31 -7.61
N PRO A 43 9.26 -7.78 -7.09
CA PRO A 43 9.48 -9.21 -6.87
C PRO A 43 8.34 -9.83 -6.06
N SER A 44 8.01 -11.08 -6.33
CA SER A 44 6.99 -11.81 -5.59
C SER A 44 7.33 -11.85 -4.10
N GLY A 45 6.41 -11.41 -3.26
CA GLY A 45 6.56 -11.35 -1.81
C GLY A 45 5.23 -11.59 -1.11
N PHE A 46 5.25 -11.62 0.21
CA PHE A 46 4.06 -11.76 1.04
C PHE A 46 3.88 -10.56 1.97
N THR A 47 2.63 -10.30 2.33
CA THR A 47 2.23 -9.20 3.20
C THR A 47 2.63 -9.44 4.66
N TYR A 48 2.55 -8.39 5.49
CA TYR A 48 2.98 -8.43 6.88
C TYR A 48 2.34 -9.57 7.66
N ARG A 49 3.18 -10.43 8.21
CA ARG A 49 2.89 -11.53 9.13
C ARG A 49 4.12 -11.87 9.96
N GLN A 50 3.99 -12.78 10.89
CA GLN A 50 5.13 -13.32 11.60
C GLN A 50 6.08 -14.05 10.64
N LEU A 51 7.38 -13.76 10.78
CA LEU A 51 8.45 -14.38 10.00
C LEU A 51 8.91 -15.70 10.63
N THR A 52 9.40 -16.57 9.75
CA THR A 52 10.12 -17.79 10.11
C THR A 52 11.45 -17.85 9.35
N PRO A 53 12.45 -18.62 9.78
CA PRO A 53 13.72 -18.75 9.06
C PRO A 53 13.56 -19.21 7.60
N GLU A 54 12.51 -20.00 7.29
CA GLU A 54 12.19 -20.52 5.95
C GLU A 54 11.72 -19.44 4.97
N ASP A 55 11.39 -18.25 5.48
CA ASP A 55 11.03 -17.10 4.65
C ASP A 55 12.24 -16.47 3.96
N PHE A 56 13.43 -16.71 4.44
CA PHE A 56 14.69 -16.15 3.94
C PHE A 56 15.32 -17.10 2.91
N ARG A 57 15.14 -16.80 1.63
CA ARG A 57 15.47 -17.69 0.51
C ARG A 57 16.61 -17.21 -0.39
N ALA A 58 17.18 -16.04 -0.12
CA ALA A 58 18.33 -15.56 -0.87
C ALA A 58 19.53 -16.47 -0.64
N PRO A 59 20.26 -16.88 -1.69
CA PRO A 59 21.44 -17.75 -1.54
C PRO A 59 22.63 -17.03 -0.90
N SER A 60 22.65 -15.70 -0.94
CA SER A 60 23.72 -14.86 -0.39
C SER A 60 23.18 -13.50 0.06
N LEU A 61 23.96 -12.81 0.89
CA LEU A 61 23.74 -11.40 1.18
C LEU A 61 23.86 -10.56 -0.12
N PRO A 62 23.16 -9.41 -0.18
CA PRO A 62 23.42 -8.39 -1.19
C PRO A 62 24.89 -7.98 -1.25
N GLU A 63 25.40 -7.69 -2.45
CA GLU A 63 26.82 -7.38 -2.67
C GLU A 63 27.34 -6.23 -1.80
N ASN A 64 26.54 -5.19 -1.62
CA ASN A 64 26.86 -4.03 -0.77
C ASN A 64 27.00 -4.37 0.72
N LEU A 65 26.49 -5.53 1.17
CA LEU A 65 26.60 -6.01 2.56
C LEU A 65 27.61 -7.17 2.70
N SER A 66 28.16 -7.66 1.61
CA SER A 66 29.03 -8.85 1.58
C SER A 66 30.33 -8.68 2.39
N THR A 67 30.86 -7.46 2.50
CA THR A 67 32.06 -7.13 3.27
C THR A 67 31.88 -7.27 4.79
N HIS A 68 30.63 -7.27 5.27
CA HIS A 68 30.29 -7.39 6.69
C HIS A 68 29.62 -8.73 7.04
N ARG A 69 29.70 -9.71 6.13
CA ARG A 69 28.99 -11.00 6.21
C ARG A 69 29.18 -11.73 7.53
N GLU A 70 30.36 -11.63 8.13
CA GLU A 70 30.67 -12.34 9.39
C GLU A 70 29.86 -11.84 10.58
N ASN A 71 29.37 -10.60 10.51
CA ASN A 71 28.64 -9.95 11.59
C ASN A 71 27.11 -9.95 11.36
N ILE A 72 26.63 -10.35 10.17
CA ILE A 72 25.21 -10.35 9.82
C ILE A 72 24.64 -11.76 10.04
N ASN A 73 23.60 -11.86 10.86
CA ASN A 73 22.89 -13.11 11.13
C ASN A 73 21.70 -13.33 10.18
N ALA A 74 21.04 -12.26 9.76
CA ALA A 74 19.96 -12.29 8.79
C ALA A 74 19.85 -10.94 8.09
N TYR A 75 19.09 -10.87 7.01
CA TYR A 75 18.78 -9.66 6.28
C TYR A 75 17.38 -9.76 5.66
N THR A 76 16.49 -8.86 5.99
CA THR A 76 15.14 -8.81 5.47
C THR A 76 15.00 -7.73 4.40
N ALA A 77 14.70 -8.13 3.18
CA ALA A 77 14.32 -7.21 2.11
C ALA A 77 12.82 -6.95 2.15
N THR A 78 12.44 -5.69 2.37
CA THR A 78 11.05 -5.25 2.41
C THR A 78 10.79 -4.10 1.45
N GLN A 79 9.55 -4.01 0.98
CA GLN A 79 9.07 -2.90 0.14
C GLN A 79 7.65 -2.51 0.52
N ILE A 80 7.24 -1.32 0.07
CA ILE A 80 5.84 -0.89 0.09
C ILE A 80 5.30 -0.99 -1.33
N ARG A 81 4.14 -1.64 -1.49
CA ARG A 81 3.42 -1.67 -2.75
C ARG A 81 1.98 -1.18 -2.58
N ILE A 82 1.35 -0.84 -3.69
CA ILE A 82 -0.08 -0.53 -3.75
C ILE A 82 -0.86 -1.83 -3.64
N THR A 83 -1.95 -1.84 -2.87
CA THR A 83 -2.82 -3.01 -2.73
C THR A 83 -3.62 -3.28 -4.00
N ALA A 84 -3.99 -4.54 -4.25
CA ALA A 84 -4.71 -4.96 -5.44
C ALA A 84 -6.13 -4.38 -5.55
N ASP A 85 -6.73 -3.96 -4.45
CA ASP A 85 -8.04 -3.30 -4.42
C ASP A 85 -7.98 -1.79 -4.67
N SER A 86 -6.78 -1.21 -4.75
CA SER A 86 -6.60 0.19 -5.12
C SER A 86 -7.01 0.43 -6.56
N ASN A 87 -7.75 1.52 -6.79
CA ASN A 87 -8.25 1.84 -8.14
C ASN A 87 -8.46 3.34 -8.33
N PHE A 88 -8.46 3.75 -9.59
CA PHE A 88 -8.80 5.10 -10.03
C PHE A 88 -9.67 5.06 -11.30
N SER A 89 -10.36 6.15 -11.58
CA SER A 89 -11.20 6.33 -12.77
C SER A 89 -10.63 7.42 -13.66
N ILE A 90 -10.78 7.23 -14.97
CA ILE A 90 -10.51 8.26 -15.98
C ILE A 90 -11.81 8.52 -16.73
N THR A 91 -12.29 9.76 -16.69
CA THR A 91 -13.55 10.17 -17.30
C THR A 91 -13.27 11.25 -18.32
N ARG A 92 -13.89 11.11 -19.51
CA ARG A 92 -13.87 12.15 -20.54
C ARG A 92 -14.76 13.31 -20.10
N ARG A 93 -14.27 14.54 -20.21
CA ARG A 93 -15.06 15.76 -20.00
C ARG A 93 -15.62 16.23 -21.34
N PHE A 94 -16.90 16.61 -21.37
CA PHE A 94 -17.60 16.97 -22.60
C PHE A 94 -17.91 18.48 -22.71
N LEU A 95 -17.60 19.23 -21.67
CA LEU A 95 -18.05 20.60 -21.55
C LEU A 95 -17.05 21.64 -22.10
N GLU A 96 -15.90 21.19 -22.54
CA GLU A 96 -14.80 22.06 -22.98
C GLU A 96 -14.25 21.58 -24.34
N ASP A 97 -13.86 22.53 -25.18
CA ASP A 97 -13.13 22.30 -26.41
C ASP A 97 -11.71 22.94 -26.22
N PRO A 98 -10.61 22.21 -26.28
CA PRO A 98 -10.49 20.79 -26.68
C PRO A 98 -10.96 19.79 -25.60
N ILE A 99 -11.34 18.59 -26.05
CA ILE A 99 -11.75 17.47 -25.18
C ILE A 99 -10.60 17.09 -24.26
N ASP A 100 -10.88 16.98 -22.97
CA ASP A 100 -9.94 16.53 -21.97
C ASP A 100 -10.45 15.34 -21.14
N TYR A 101 -9.57 14.80 -20.29
CA TYR A 101 -9.83 13.65 -19.45
C TYR A 101 -9.46 13.95 -18.01
N LEU A 102 -10.36 13.63 -17.11
CA LEU A 102 -10.22 13.80 -15.67
C LEU A 102 -9.91 12.46 -15.00
N GLY A 103 -8.79 12.37 -14.32
CA GLY A 103 -8.43 11.26 -13.44
C GLY A 103 -8.75 11.55 -11.98
N ARG A 104 -9.35 10.56 -11.30
CA ARG A 104 -9.64 10.59 -9.86
C ARG A 104 -9.30 9.25 -9.24
N ILE A 105 -8.69 9.28 -8.05
CA ILE A 105 -8.45 8.08 -7.26
C ILE A 105 -9.71 7.78 -6.46
N ASN A 106 -10.27 6.58 -6.63
CA ASN A 106 -11.47 6.13 -5.93
C ASN A 106 -11.13 5.41 -4.63
N HIS A 107 -10.10 4.56 -4.67
CA HIS A 107 -9.57 3.85 -3.52
C HIS A 107 -8.04 3.77 -3.61
N LEU A 108 -7.35 4.00 -2.50
CA LEU A 108 -5.90 3.91 -2.42
C LEU A 108 -5.48 3.37 -1.06
N ALA A 109 -4.74 2.28 -1.10
CA ALA A 109 -4.10 1.68 0.05
C ALA A 109 -2.73 1.11 -0.31
N PHE A 110 -1.87 0.99 0.69
CA PHE A 110 -0.52 0.45 0.58
C PHE A 110 -0.32 -0.65 1.61
N GLU A 111 0.52 -1.60 1.28
CA GLU A 111 0.89 -2.72 2.14
C GLU A 111 2.41 -2.94 2.11
N ALA A 112 2.96 -3.40 3.22
CA ALA A 112 4.33 -3.88 3.25
C ALA A 112 4.42 -5.30 2.70
N VAL A 113 5.48 -5.57 1.93
CA VAL A 113 5.81 -6.91 1.47
C VAL A 113 7.24 -7.26 1.84
N MET A 114 7.44 -8.48 2.31
CA MET A 114 8.73 -9.11 2.45
C MET A 114 9.04 -9.89 1.17
N ILE A 115 10.28 -9.81 0.70
CA ILE A 115 10.73 -10.42 -0.54
C ILE A 115 11.66 -11.60 -0.22
N PRO A 116 11.15 -12.86 -0.18
CA PRO A 116 11.92 -14.01 0.25
C PRO A 116 13.24 -14.22 -0.49
N ASN A 117 13.20 -14.10 -1.83
CA ASN A 117 14.36 -14.35 -2.68
C ASN A 117 15.44 -13.26 -2.58
N HIS A 118 15.17 -12.16 -1.90
CA HIS A 118 16.13 -11.09 -1.61
C HIS A 118 16.48 -11.04 -0.11
N SER A 119 15.85 -11.85 0.71
CA SER A 119 16.05 -11.92 2.16
C SER A 119 16.92 -13.13 2.48
N TRP A 120 17.96 -12.91 3.26
CA TRP A 120 18.99 -13.89 3.51
C TRP A 120 19.07 -14.28 4.98
N TRP A 121 19.32 -15.57 5.27
CA TRP A 121 19.55 -16.13 6.58
C TRP A 121 20.95 -16.75 6.64
N ASN A 122 21.69 -16.46 7.71
CA ASN A 122 23.03 -17.03 7.89
C ASN A 122 22.93 -18.54 8.21
N PRO A 123 23.37 -19.43 7.31
CA PRO A 123 23.29 -20.87 7.56
C PRO A 123 24.19 -21.34 8.71
N LYS A 124 25.12 -20.48 9.15
CA LYS A 124 26.05 -20.75 10.27
C LYS A 124 25.67 -20.01 11.56
N ILE A 125 24.44 -19.47 11.64
CA ILE A 125 23.98 -18.79 12.85
C ILE A 125 24.03 -19.70 14.06
N LYS A 126 24.54 -19.20 15.18
CA LYS A 126 24.55 -19.96 16.45
C LYS A 126 23.13 -20.14 16.96
N ALA A 127 22.79 -21.34 17.44
CA ALA A 127 21.43 -21.64 17.92
C ALA A 127 20.91 -20.63 18.97
N ALA A 128 21.77 -20.14 19.83
CA ALA A 128 21.42 -19.12 20.83
C ALA A 128 21.05 -17.75 20.22
N MET A 129 21.45 -17.48 18.98
CA MET A 129 21.19 -16.22 18.30
C MET A 129 19.97 -16.25 17.35
N VAL A 130 19.41 -17.43 17.07
CA VAL A 130 18.29 -17.59 16.14
C VAL A 130 17.09 -16.73 16.53
N GLY A 131 16.66 -16.81 17.79
CA GLY A 131 15.51 -16.04 18.28
C GLY A 131 15.75 -14.55 18.24
N TYR A 132 16.97 -14.11 18.61
CA TYR A 132 17.34 -12.69 18.55
C TYR A 132 17.34 -12.16 17.12
N ALA A 133 17.97 -12.87 16.18
CA ALA A 133 18.02 -12.47 14.78
C ALA A 133 16.63 -12.45 14.15
N LEU A 134 15.81 -13.48 14.39
CA LEU A 134 14.46 -13.52 13.83
C LEU A 134 13.57 -12.39 14.34
N GLN A 135 13.68 -12.07 15.64
CA GLN A 135 12.96 -10.93 16.21
C GLN A 135 13.46 -9.60 15.63
N HIS A 136 14.77 -9.46 15.39
CA HIS A 136 15.37 -8.29 14.75
C HIS A 136 14.77 -8.06 13.34
N GLU A 137 14.74 -9.09 12.52
CA GLU A 137 14.18 -9.04 11.17
C GLU A 137 12.65 -8.79 11.18
N GLN A 138 11.96 -9.35 12.18
CA GLN A 138 10.52 -9.06 12.36
C GLN A 138 10.26 -7.58 12.66
N ILE A 139 11.13 -6.92 13.42
CA ILE A 139 11.03 -5.48 13.71
C ILE A 139 11.23 -4.67 12.41
N HIS A 140 12.22 -5.02 11.58
CA HIS A 140 12.39 -4.39 10.26
C HIS A 140 11.12 -4.49 9.41
N PHE A 141 10.48 -5.66 9.39
CA PHE A 141 9.22 -5.84 8.65
C PHE A 141 8.08 -5.03 9.26
N ALA A 142 7.99 -4.97 10.60
CA ALA A 142 7.01 -4.15 11.30
C ALA A 142 7.17 -2.65 11.00
N LEU A 143 8.40 -2.14 10.94
CA LEU A 143 8.68 -0.76 10.56
C LEU A 143 8.18 -0.43 9.15
N THR A 144 8.36 -1.35 8.20
CA THR A 144 7.84 -1.18 6.83
C THR A 144 6.31 -1.22 6.81
N GLU A 145 5.67 -2.10 7.60
CA GLU A 145 4.21 -2.13 7.73
C GLU A 145 3.65 -0.83 8.33
N LEU A 146 4.28 -0.28 9.35
CA LEU A 146 3.91 1.01 9.93
C LEU A 146 4.04 2.15 8.91
N ALA A 147 5.09 2.12 8.10
CA ALA A 147 5.28 3.09 7.02
C ALA A 147 4.19 2.96 5.94
N ALA A 148 3.81 1.73 5.56
CA ALA A 148 2.73 1.49 4.60
C ALA A 148 1.37 1.95 5.13
N ARG A 149 1.06 1.69 6.41
CA ARG A 149 -0.17 2.18 7.06
C ARG A 149 -0.20 3.71 7.15
N LYS A 150 0.93 4.33 7.50
CA LYS A 150 1.04 5.78 7.51
C LYS A 150 0.83 6.35 6.11
N LEU A 151 1.50 5.78 5.11
CA LEU A 151 1.36 6.19 3.72
C LEU A 151 -0.10 6.07 3.25
N THR A 152 -0.81 4.99 3.61
CA THR A 152 -2.23 4.80 3.29
C THR A 152 -3.08 5.94 3.85
N ARG A 153 -2.86 6.35 5.11
CA ARG A 153 -3.61 7.46 5.72
C ARG A 153 -3.33 8.80 5.05
N ASP A 154 -2.05 9.07 4.79
CA ASP A 154 -1.62 10.35 4.20
C ASP A 154 -2.06 10.45 2.73
N ALA A 155 -1.95 9.34 1.98
CA ALA A 155 -2.33 9.28 0.60
C ALA A 155 -3.86 9.40 0.38
N ARG A 156 -4.69 8.91 1.31
CA ARG A 156 -6.15 9.11 1.24
C ARG A 156 -6.53 10.59 1.30
N LYS A 157 -5.87 11.37 2.17
CA LYS A 157 -6.10 12.82 2.25
C LYS A 157 -5.66 13.53 0.98
N TRP A 158 -4.56 13.10 0.41
CA TRP A 158 -4.07 13.63 -0.86
C TRP A 158 -4.99 13.22 -2.03
N ALA A 159 -5.38 11.94 -2.10
CA ALA A 159 -6.21 11.39 -3.17
C ALA A 159 -7.59 12.05 -3.27
N SER A 160 -8.19 12.43 -2.12
CA SER A 160 -9.50 13.13 -2.10
C SER A 160 -9.47 14.49 -2.80
N ASN A 161 -8.31 15.12 -2.89
CA ASN A 161 -8.11 16.42 -3.53
C ASN A 161 -7.43 16.31 -4.91
N LEU A 162 -7.02 15.10 -5.33
CA LEU A 162 -6.34 14.92 -6.59
C LEU A 162 -7.32 14.99 -7.75
N SER A 163 -7.02 15.90 -8.69
CA SER A 163 -7.71 16.04 -9.96
C SER A 163 -6.66 16.19 -11.04
N VAL A 164 -6.44 15.14 -11.82
CA VAL A 164 -5.50 15.18 -12.96
C VAL A 164 -6.29 15.37 -14.24
N ILE A 165 -6.04 16.48 -14.93
CA ILE A 165 -6.70 16.81 -16.21
C ILE A 165 -5.64 16.83 -17.29
N LYS A 166 -5.83 16.04 -18.37
CA LYS A 166 -4.95 15.96 -19.54
C LYS A 166 -5.76 15.75 -20.82
N GLU A 167 -5.11 15.97 -21.94
CA GLU A 167 -5.70 15.81 -23.28
C GLU A 167 -5.96 14.33 -23.65
N THR A 168 -5.27 13.38 -23.02
CA THR A 168 -5.41 11.95 -23.30
C THR A 168 -5.52 11.11 -22.03
N PRO A 169 -6.23 9.97 -22.06
CA PRO A 169 -6.30 9.05 -20.93
C PRO A 169 -4.92 8.51 -20.51
N GLN A 170 -4.02 8.33 -21.49
CA GLN A 170 -2.67 7.83 -21.27
C GLN A 170 -1.83 8.81 -20.46
N GLN A 171 -1.95 10.11 -20.74
CA GLN A 171 -1.28 11.15 -19.97
C GLN A 171 -1.82 11.24 -18.54
N VAL A 172 -3.15 11.12 -18.35
CA VAL A 172 -3.76 11.03 -17.02
C VAL A 172 -3.19 9.86 -16.24
N TYR A 173 -3.17 8.67 -16.86
CA TYR A 173 -2.62 7.45 -16.25
C TYR A 173 -1.16 7.64 -15.84
N ALA A 174 -0.31 8.11 -16.77
CA ALA A 174 1.11 8.30 -16.52
C ALA A 174 1.38 9.26 -15.35
N GLU A 175 0.63 10.35 -15.25
CA GLU A 175 0.78 11.33 -14.18
C GLU A 175 0.34 10.77 -12.83
N ILE A 176 -0.81 10.06 -12.76
CA ILE A 176 -1.23 9.39 -11.51
C ILE A 176 -0.16 8.39 -11.05
N VAL A 177 0.34 7.54 -11.95
CA VAL A 177 1.39 6.56 -11.65
C VAL A 177 2.67 7.21 -11.17
N GLN A 178 3.08 8.32 -11.80
CA GLN A 178 4.27 9.06 -11.38
C GLN A 178 4.12 9.63 -9.96
N HIS A 179 2.96 10.20 -9.63
CA HIS A 179 2.67 10.67 -8.28
C HIS A 179 2.72 9.53 -7.25
N LEU A 180 2.10 8.38 -7.55
CA LEU A 180 2.10 7.23 -6.66
C LEU A 180 3.51 6.68 -6.42
N LYS A 181 4.35 6.60 -7.47
CA LYS A 181 5.76 6.23 -7.33
C LYS A 181 6.53 7.21 -6.44
N GLY A 182 6.28 8.51 -6.59
CA GLY A 182 6.87 9.55 -5.75
C GLY A 182 6.50 9.40 -4.27
N LEU A 183 5.22 9.11 -3.98
CA LEU A 183 4.75 8.87 -2.61
C LEU A 183 5.41 7.64 -1.98
N ILE A 184 5.49 6.52 -2.71
CA ILE A 184 6.16 5.30 -2.23
C ILE A 184 7.64 5.57 -1.97
N LYS A 185 8.34 6.21 -2.92
CA LYS A 185 9.76 6.56 -2.77
C LYS A 185 10.00 7.39 -1.51
N SER A 186 9.24 8.46 -1.32
CA SER A 186 9.37 9.33 -0.13
C SER A 186 9.09 8.58 1.17
N ALA A 187 8.09 7.68 1.19
CA ALA A 187 7.79 6.86 2.35
C ALA A 187 8.92 5.87 2.66
N MET A 188 9.52 5.24 1.64
CA MET A 188 10.65 4.33 1.81
C MET A 188 11.91 5.06 2.30
N GLU A 189 12.20 6.25 1.78
CA GLU A 189 13.32 7.08 2.25
C GLU A 189 13.15 7.51 3.72
N ALA A 190 11.93 7.89 4.11
CA ALA A 190 11.63 8.21 5.49
C ALA A 190 11.74 6.98 6.41
N ASN A 191 11.28 5.82 5.94
CA ASN A 191 11.36 4.56 6.67
C ASN A 191 12.82 4.10 6.85
N GLN A 192 13.67 4.29 5.84
CA GLN A 192 15.09 3.94 5.92
C GLN A 192 15.79 4.57 7.14
N LYS A 193 15.42 5.79 7.51
CA LYS A 193 15.99 6.45 8.70
C LYS A 193 15.62 5.70 10.00
N ARG A 194 14.41 5.13 10.08
CA ARG A 194 14.01 4.32 11.25
C ARG A 194 14.74 2.99 11.28
N HIS A 195 14.95 2.34 10.12
CA HIS A 195 15.74 1.12 10.02
C HIS A 195 17.18 1.35 10.49
N LEU A 196 17.84 2.39 9.99
CA LEU A 196 19.20 2.75 10.41
C LEU A 196 19.28 3.01 11.91
N LYS A 197 18.32 3.75 12.47
CA LYS A 197 18.29 4.02 13.91
C LYS A 197 18.09 2.74 14.73
N PHE A 198 17.23 1.83 14.28
CA PHE A 198 17.04 0.52 14.90
C PHE A 198 18.32 -0.31 14.87
N ASP A 199 19.00 -0.35 13.72
CA ASP A 199 20.28 -1.03 13.56
C ASP A 199 21.37 -0.45 14.47
N GLU A 200 21.50 0.88 14.52
CA GLU A 200 22.43 1.54 15.44
C GLU A 200 22.19 1.13 16.89
N ASP A 201 20.93 1.04 17.32
CA ASP A 201 20.58 0.73 18.70
C ASP A 201 20.78 -0.77 19.03
N THR A 202 20.76 -1.67 18.05
CA THR A 202 20.63 -3.12 18.30
C THR A 202 21.69 -4.00 17.64
N SER A 203 22.07 -3.75 16.38
CA SER A 203 22.93 -4.66 15.61
C SER A 203 24.41 -4.48 15.89
N LEU A 204 24.84 -3.26 16.19
CA LEU A 204 26.27 -2.98 16.34
C LEU A 204 26.88 -3.62 17.59
N PHE A 205 26.07 -3.88 18.64
CA PHE A 205 26.57 -4.30 19.94
C PHE A 205 25.75 -5.40 20.64
N TYR A 206 24.93 -6.18 19.93
CA TYR A 206 24.06 -7.17 20.59
C TYR A 206 23.36 -6.59 21.82
N SER A 207 22.27 -5.88 21.62
CA SER A 207 21.57 -5.17 22.70
C SER A 207 20.13 -5.69 22.90
N PRO A 208 19.94 -6.81 23.63
CA PRO A 208 18.62 -7.42 23.82
C PRO A 208 17.62 -6.48 24.48
N SER A 209 18.05 -5.60 25.39
CA SER A 209 17.18 -4.63 26.05
C SER A 209 16.64 -3.57 25.10
N TRP A 210 17.50 -3.04 24.22
CA TRP A 210 17.07 -2.11 23.19
C TRP A 210 16.17 -2.77 22.15
N GLN A 211 16.47 -4.00 21.76
CA GLN A 211 15.61 -4.74 20.84
C GLN A 211 14.22 -5.02 21.45
N ALA A 212 14.16 -5.39 22.74
CA ALA A 212 12.90 -5.57 23.45
C ALA A 212 12.08 -4.27 23.51
N TRP A 213 12.73 -3.12 23.77
CA TRP A 213 12.07 -1.82 23.74
C TRP A 213 11.52 -1.47 22.34
N TRP A 214 12.32 -1.71 21.29
CA TRP A 214 11.86 -1.51 19.91
C TRP A 214 10.67 -2.40 19.57
N LEU A 215 10.70 -3.68 20.01
CA LEU A 215 9.58 -4.61 19.80
C LEU A 215 8.30 -4.13 20.46
N GLU A 216 8.38 -3.66 21.71
CA GLU A 216 7.22 -3.10 22.43
C GLU A 216 6.68 -1.87 21.71
N MET A 217 7.55 -0.94 21.33
CA MET A 217 7.19 0.28 20.62
C MET A 217 6.48 -0.01 19.28
N VAL A 218 7.06 -0.87 18.41
CA VAL A 218 6.43 -1.17 17.11
C VAL A 218 5.11 -1.94 17.28
N THR A 219 5.03 -2.81 18.30
CA THR A 219 3.81 -3.56 18.60
C THR A 219 2.68 -2.63 19.02
N GLU A 220 2.97 -1.64 19.87
CA GLU A 220 1.98 -0.65 20.30
C GLU A 220 1.54 0.25 19.14
N GLU A 221 2.47 0.74 18.31
CA GLU A 221 2.14 1.50 17.11
C GLU A 221 1.26 0.70 16.13
N LEU A 222 1.54 -0.60 15.94
CA LEU A 222 0.72 -1.48 15.10
C LEU A 222 -0.72 -1.60 15.63
N LYS A 223 -0.89 -1.81 16.95
CA LYS A 223 -2.21 -1.85 17.60
C LYS A 223 -3.00 -0.55 17.41
N GLN A 224 -2.36 0.59 17.65
CA GLN A 224 -2.98 1.91 17.49
C GLN A 224 -3.44 2.15 16.04
N THR A 225 -2.67 1.68 15.06
CA THR A 225 -3.03 1.81 13.64
C THR A 225 -4.12 0.85 13.20
N GLU A 226 -4.32 -0.29 13.87
CA GLU A 226 -5.44 -1.21 13.64
C GLU A 226 -6.75 -0.65 14.18
N SER A 227 -6.73 -0.12 15.38
CA SER A 227 -7.91 0.49 16.03
C SER A 227 -8.48 1.64 15.19
N GLY A 228 -7.66 2.39 14.48
CA GLY A 228 -8.08 3.41 13.54
C GLY A 228 -8.78 2.88 12.26
N LYS A 229 -8.74 1.58 11.98
CA LYS A 229 -9.48 0.94 10.87
C LYS A 229 -10.91 0.56 11.26
N LEU A 230 -11.19 0.36 12.56
CA LEU A 230 -12.50 -0.05 13.09
C LEU A 230 -13.46 1.12 13.37
N GLY A 231 -12.99 2.35 13.24
CA GLY A 231 -13.74 3.57 13.56
C GLY A 231 -14.33 4.29 12.34
N ARG A 232 -14.85 3.56 11.33
CA ARG A 232 -15.61 4.14 10.20
C ARG A 232 -16.83 3.32 9.87
#